data_f11c37aea7492a85594b4612a6f89022
#
_entry.id   f11c37aea7492a85594b4612a6f89022
#
_cell.length_a   1.000
_cell.length_b   1.000
_cell.length_c   1.000
_cell.angle_alpha   90.00
_cell.angle_beta   90.00
_cell.angle_gamma   90.00
#
_symmetry.space_group_name_H-M   'P 1'
#
loop_
_entity.id
_entity.type
_entity.pdbx_description
1 polymer ?
#
loop_
_entity_poly.entity_id
_entity_poly.type
_entity_poly.pdbx_seq_one_letter_code
_entity_poly.pdbx_strand_id
1 'polypeptide(L)'
;MSETSWNEQFRNRTKKLAIAIIKAFSSWKKTDEIRIIGKQLIRSSTSVAANYRAVCRARSDRERYAKLCVVVEEADETQFWLEILVESDLIKIEEILNIRQEVEEIVKVMTTYKYRLEKNSTQ
;
A
#
# COMPACT_ATOMS: atom_id res chain seq x y z
N MET A 1 -5.05 -1.52 -22.71
CA MET A 1 -4.73 -2.60 -21.73
C MET A 1 -6.03 -3.15 -21.18
N SER A 2 -6.16 -4.45 -21.13
CA SER A 2 -7.36 -5.08 -20.58
C SER A 2 -7.45 -4.89 -19.07
N GLU A 3 -8.65 -4.99 -18.52
CA GLU A 3 -8.87 -4.94 -17.07
C GLU A 3 -8.06 -6.01 -16.34
N THR A 4 -7.97 -7.22 -16.91
CA THR A 4 -7.18 -8.31 -16.35
C THR A 4 -5.70 -7.95 -16.28
N SER A 5 -5.15 -7.35 -17.33
CA SER A 5 -3.75 -6.91 -17.35
C SER A 5 -3.48 -5.82 -16.32
N TRP A 6 -4.41 -4.88 -16.16
CA TRP A 6 -4.29 -3.82 -15.19
C TRP A 6 -4.32 -4.37 -13.76
N ASN A 7 -5.27 -5.28 -13.48
CA ASN A 7 -5.39 -5.93 -12.17
C ASN A 7 -4.15 -6.74 -11.84
N GLU A 8 -3.63 -7.48 -12.81
CA GLU A 8 -2.41 -8.26 -12.65
C GLU A 8 -1.21 -7.37 -12.36
N GLN A 9 -1.10 -6.26 -13.09
CA GLN A 9 -0.02 -5.29 -12.88
C GLN A 9 -0.02 -4.75 -11.45
N PHE A 10 -1.16 -4.30 -10.94
CA PHE A 10 -1.24 -3.73 -9.60
C PHE A 10 -1.18 -4.79 -8.51
N ARG A 11 -1.65 -6.02 -8.77
CA ARG A 11 -1.45 -7.12 -7.85
C ARG A 11 0.05 -7.38 -7.66
N ASN A 12 0.82 -7.33 -8.73
CA ASN A 12 2.27 -7.49 -8.67
C ASN A 12 2.95 -6.29 -8.02
N ARG A 13 2.53 -5.08 -8.35
CA ARG A 13 3.12 -3.86 -7.79
C ARG A 13 2.92 -3.77 -6.28
N THR A 14 1.72 -4.06 -5.78
CA THR A 14 1.44 -4.00 -4.35
C THR A 14 2.20 -5.09 -3.60
N LYS A 15 2.31 -6.28 -4.17
CA LYS A 15 3.08 -7.37 -3.59
C LYS A 15 4.59 -7.02 -3.54
N LYS A 16 5.12 -6.47 -4.63
CA LYS A 16 6.53 -6.06 -4.69
C LYS A 16 6.84 -4.95 -3.69
N LEU A 17 5.91 -4.03 -3.50
CA LEU A 17 6.06 -2.97 -2.50
C LEU A 17 6.19 -3.57 -1.10
N ALA A 18 5.32 -4.49 -0.74
CA ALA A 18 5.37 -5.15 0.57
C ALA A 18 6.70 -5.88 0.77
N ILE A 19 7.16 -6.58 -0.25
CA ILE A 19 8.46 -7.29 -0.20
C ILE A 19 9.62 -6.30 -0.05
N ALA A 20 9.59 -5.20 -0.79
CA ALA A 20 10.62 -4.16 -0.70
C ALA A 20 10.70 -3.57 0.71
N ILE A 21 9.55 -3.34 1.33
CA ILE A 21 9.47 -2.82 2.69
C ILE A 21 10.05 -3.83 3.70
N ILE A 22 9.71 -5.11 3.55
CA ILE A 22 10.24 -6.16 4.42
C ILE A 22 11.76 -6.23 4.30
N LYS A 23 12.28 -6.19 3.08
CA LYS A 23 13.72 -6.22 2.84
C LYS A 23 14.42 -4.99 3.41
N ALA A 24 13.82 -3.81 3.25
CA ALA A 24 14.37 -2.58 3.81
C ALA A 24 14.42 -2.66 5.33
N PHE A 25 13.33 -3.07 5.96
CA PHE A 25 13.28 -3.24 7.42
C PHE A 25 14.37 -4.20 7.90
N SER A 26 14.57 -5.30 7.18
CA SER A 26 15.60 -6.30 7.54
C SER A 26 17.01 -5.72 7.53
N SER A 27 17.26 -4.69 6.73
CA SER A 27 18.57 -4.06 6.61
C SER A 27 18.84 -2.97 7.64
N TRP A 28 17.79 -2.49 8.33
CA TRP A 28 17.94 -1.39 9.28
C TRP A 28 18.48 -1.88 10.62
N LYS A 29 19.25 -1.02 11.29
CA LYS A 29 19.71 -1.27 12.65
C LYS A 29 18.49 -1.22 13.58
N LYS A 30 18.27 -2.27 14.36
CA LYS A 30 17.06 -2.40 15.18
C LYS A 30 17.22 -1.68 16.52
N THR A 31 16.46 -0.58 16.67
CA THR A 31 16.19 0.08 17.93
C THR A 31 14.76 -0.31 18.33
N ASP A 32 14.38 0.00 19.56
CA ASP A 32 13.00 -0.29 20.01
C ASP A 32 11.99 0.47 19.13
N GLU A 33 12.29 1.74 18.82
CA GLU A 33 11.41 2.58 17.99
C GLU A 33 11.25 2.00 16.58
N ILE A 34 12.34 1.59 15.96
CA ILE A 34 12.32 1.00 14.61
C ILE A 34 11.54 -0.31 14.62
N ARG A 35 11.68 -1.15 15.66
CA ARG A 35 10.92 -2.39 15.77
C ARG A 35 9.43 -2.13 15.86
N ILE A 36 9.01 -1.16 16.67
CA ILE A 36 7.60 -0.83 16.87
C ILE A 36 6.98 -0.27 15.58
N ILE A 37 7.62 0.76 15.01
CA ILE A 37 7.12 1.42 13.81
C ILE A 37 7.23 0.49 12.59
N GLY A 38 8.33 -0.23 12.49
CA GLY A 38 8.55 -1.18 11.40
C GLY A 38 7.50 -2.29 11.33
N LYS A 39 7.04 -2.77 12.48
CA LYS A 39 5.96 -3.76 12.51
C LYS A 39 4.67 -3.21 11.94
N GLN A 40 4.34 -1.95 12.26
CA GLN A 40 3.16 -1.29 11.72
C GLN A 40 3.30 -1.07 10.21
N LEU A 41 4.48 -0.69 9.76
CA LEU A 41 4.78 -0.49 8.35
C LEU A 41 4.61 -1.80 7.57
N ILE A 42 5.15 -2.89 8.08
CA ILE A 42 5.02 -4.21 7.45
C ILE A 42 3.56 -4.64 7.44
N ARG A 43 2.84 -4.47 8.55
CA ARG A 43 1.43 -4.82 8.65
C ARG A 43 0.59 -4.07 7.61
N SER A 44 0.74 -2.74 7.53
CA SER A 44 -0.06 -1.94 6.60
C SER A 44 0.28 -2.26 5.15
N SER A 45 1.55 -2.40 4.80
CA SER A 45 1.96 -2.66 3.41
C SER A 45 1.56 -4.05 2.94
N THR A 46 1.66 -5.07 3.80
CA THR A 46 1.19 -6.42 3.44
C THR A 46 -0.32 -6.45 3.34
N SER A 47 -1.03 -5.64 4.14
CA SER A 47 -2.48 -5.51 4.06
C SER A 47 -2.91 -4.87 2.74
N VAL A 48 -2.16 -3.87 2.22
CA VAL A 48 -2.41 -3.29 0.90
C VAL A 48 -2.41 -4.39 -0.16
N ALA A 49 -1.38 -5.21 -0.18
CA ALA A 49 -1.23 -6.27 -1.19
C ALA A 49 -2.31 -7.35 -1.04
N ALA A 50 -2.58 -7.80 0.18
CA ALA A 50 -3.56 -8.84 0.44
C ALA A 50 -4.98 -8.38 0.08
N ASN A 51 -5.33 -7.14 0.43
CA ASN A 51 -6.66 -6.60 0.12
C ASN A 51 -6.82 -6.25 -1.35
N TYR A 52 -5.77 -5.79 -2.02
CA TYR A 52 -5.84 -5.58 -3.46
C TYR A 52 -6.07 -6.90 -4.20
N ARG A 53 -5.42 -7.98 -3.76
CA ARG A 53 -5.67 -9.31 -4.28
C ARG A 53 -7.14 -9.69 -4.11
N ALA A 54 -7.75 -9.34 -2.97
CA ALA A 54 -9.17 -9.57 -2.73
C ALA A 54 -10.04 -8.71 -3.65
N VAL A 55 -9.63 -7.47 -3.97
CA VAL A 55 -10.33 -6.64 -4.97
C VAL A 55 -10.40 -7.37 -6.31
N CYS A 56 -9.29 -7.96 -6.74
CA CYS A 56 -9.21 -8.67 -8.02
C CYS A 56 -10.10 -9.91 -8.06
N ARG A 57 -10.41 -10.49 -6.89
CA ARG A 57 -11.21 -11.71 -6.76
C ARG A 57 -12.64 -11.43 -6.29
N ALA A 58 -13.01 -10.16 -6.19
CA ALA A 58 -14.35 -9.78 -5.71
C ALA A 58 -15.43 -10.32 -6.63
N ARG A 59 -16.53 -10.79 -6.03
CA ARG A 59 -17.65 -11.42 -6.73
C ARG A 59 -18.77 -10.44 -7.04
N SER A 60 -18.64 -9.19 -6.56
CA SER A 60 -19.63 -8.14 -6.81
C SER A 60 -18.93 -6.77 -6.73
N ASP A 61 -19.59 -5.76 -7.28
CA ASP A 61 -19.08 -4.40 -7.19
C ASP A 61 -19.07 -3.90 -5.74
N ARG A 62 -20.07 -4.32 -4.96
CA ARG A 62 -20.15 -3.97 -3.54
C ARG A 62 -18.95 -4.52 -2.75
N GLU A 63 -18.63 -5.80 -2.98
CA GLU A 63 -17.48 -6.45 -2.34
C GLU A 63 -16.18 -5.79 -2.79
N ARG A 64 -16.06 -5.51 -4.09
CA ARG A 64 -14.89 -4.85 -4.67
C ARG A 64 -14.67 -3.49 -4.04
N TYR A 65 -15.73 -2.69 -3.92
CA TYR A 65 -15.65 -1.37 -3.30
C TYR A 65 -15.22 -1.47 -1.84
N ALA A 66 -15.81 -2.37 -1.08
CA ALA A 66 -15.48 -2.56 0.34
C ALA A 66 -14.01 -2.90 0.53
N LYS A 67 -13.47 -3.82 -0.28
CA LYS A 67 -12.06 -4.20 -0.21
C LYS A 67 -11.14 -3.06 -0.66
N LEU A 68 -11.56 -2.32 -1.68
CA LEU A 68 -10.78 -1.20 -2.18
C LEU A 68 -10.69 -0.06 -1.17
N CYS A 69 -11.73 0.16 -0.37
CA CYS A 69 -11.68 1.12 0.73
C CYS A 69 -10.56 0.76 1.73
N VAL A 70 -10.42 -0.52 2.03
CA VAL A 70 -9.35 -1.01 2.90
C VAL A 70 -7.98 -0.78 2.27
N VAL A 71 -7.85 -1.05 0.97
CA VAL A 71 -6.59 -0.83 0.24
C VAL A 71 -6.16 0.64 0.36
N VAL A 72 -7.08 1.57 0.14
CA VAL A 72 -6.78 3.00 0.22
C VAL A 72 -6.36 3.39 1.64
N GLU A 73 -7.09 2.94 2.64
CA GLU A 73 -6.76 3.23 4.05
C GLU A 73 -5.38 2.70 4.43
N GLU A 74 -5.08 1.46 4.05
CA GLU A 74 -3.82 0.82 4.40
C GLU A 74 -2.65 1.40 3.61
N ALA A 75 -2.87 1.83 2.38
CA ALA A 75 -1.84 2.51 1.60
C ALA A 75 -1.51 3.87 2.21
N ASP A 76 -2.52 4.61 2.65
CA ASP A 76 -2.33 5.88 3.35
C ASP A 76 -1.58 5.66 4.67
N GLU A 77 -1.94 4.63 5.43
CA GLU A 77 -1.26 4.29 6.67
C GLU A 77 0.21 3.92 6.42
N THR A 78 0.49 3.20 5.33
CA THR A 78 1.87 2.87 4.93
C THR A 78 2.68 4.15 4.70
N GLN A 79 2.09 5.11 4.00
CA GLN A 79 2.71 6.41 3.77
C GLN A 79 2.98 7.14 5.11
N PHE A 80 2.03 7.09 6.01
CA PHE A 80 2.14 7.69 7.35
C PHE A 80 3.35 7.12 8.12
N TRP A 81 3.49 5.81 8.16
CA TRP A 81 4.61 5.19 8.89
C TRP A 81 5.97 5.53 8.27
N LEU A 82 6.03 5.64 6.94
CA LEU A 82 7.25 6.08 6.27
C LEU A 82 7.60 7.53 6.64
N GLU A 83 6.59 8.40 6.71
CA GLU A 83 6.78 9.79 7.14
C GLU A 83 7.31 9.85 8.58
N ILE A 84 6.72 9.06 9.47
CA ILE A 84 7.15 9.00 10.88
C ILE A 84 8.61 8.58 10.98
N LEU A 85 9.03 7.57 10.24
CA LEU A 85 10.41 7.08 10.27
C LEU A 85 11.41 8.16 9.83
N VAL A 86 11.07 8.92 8.79
CA VAL A 86 11.95 9.97 8.25
C VAL A 86 11.94 11.21 9.15
N GLU A 87 10.76 11.66 9.55
CA GLU A 87 10.62 12.91 10.31
C GLU A 87 11.12 12.79 11.75
N SER A 88 11.18 11.56 12.28
CA SER A 88 11.79 11.30 13.60
C SER A 88 13.29 11.01 13.51
N ASP A 89 13.87 11.13 12.33
CA ASP A 89 15.31 10.89 12.06
C ASP A 89 15.75 9.44 12.33
N LEU A 90 14.82 8.50 12.33
CA LEU A 90 15.17 7.08 12.50
C LEU A 90 15.75 6.49 11.22
N ILE A 91 15.24 6.93 10.06
CA ILE A 91 15.69 6.49 8.74
C ILE A 91 15.90 7.71 7.86
N LYS A 92 16.92 7.69 7.01
CA LYS A 92 17.15 8.77 6.05
C LYS A 92 16.26 8.57 4.83
N ILE A 93 15.74 9.67 4.28
CA ILE A 93 14.85 9.63 3.10
C ILE A 93 15.50 8.88 1.93
N GLU A 94 16.82 9.01 1.75
CA GLU A 94 17.54 8.37 0.66
C GLU A 94 17.45 6.84 0.71
N GLU A 95 17.28 6.30 1.91
CA GLU A 95 17.19 4.85 2.10
C GLU A 95 15.84 4.27 1.65
N ILE A 96 14.80 5.11 1.53
CA ILE A 96 13.44 4.67 1.21
C ILE A 96 12.82 5.45 0.06
N LEU A 97 13.63 6.19 -0.71
CA LEU A 97 13.10 7.08 -1.76
C LEU A 97 12.23 6.35 -2.77
N ASN A 98 12.69 5.22 -3.29
CA ASN A 98 11.94 4.44 -4.28
C ASN A 98 10.65 3.87 -3.69
N ILE A 99 10.71 3.40 -2.44
CA ILE A 99 9.55 2.88 -1.72
C ILE A 99 8.51 3.98 -1.54
N ARG A 100 8.96 5.16 -1.11
CA ARG A 100 8.05 6.30 -0.88
C ARG A 100 7.35 6.73 -2.16
N GLN A 101 8.09 6.80 -3.27
CA GLN A 101 7.52 7.16 -4.57
C GLN A 101 6.45 6.14 -5.01
N GLU A 102 6.71 4.87 -4.81
CA GLU A 102 5.75 3.82 -5.18
C GLU A 102 4.50 3.86 -4.31
N VAL A 103 4.64 4.10 -3.01
CA VAL A 103 3.48 4.26 -2.11
C VAL A 103 2.62 5.43 -2.55
N GLU A 104 3.23 6.59 -2.86
CA GLU A 104 2.50 7.77 -3.33
C GLU A 104 1.71 7.45 -4.60
N GLU A 105 2.32 6.75 -5.54
CA GLU A 105 1.68 6.34 -6.79
C GLU A 105 0.49 5.42 -6.53
N ILE A 106 0.67 4.43 -5.66
CA ILE A 106 -0.39 3.49 -5.33
C ILE A 106 -1.55 4.19 -4.63
N VAL A 107 -1.28 5.12 -3.70
CA VAL A 107 -2.33 5.91 -3.05
C VAL A 107 -3.16 6.67 -4.09
N LYS A 108 -2.50 7.35 -5.02
CA LYS A 108 -3.18 8.12 -6.07
C LYS A 108 -4.06 7.22 -6.94
N VAL A 109 -3.50 6.12 -7.43
CA VAL A 109 -4.21 5.23 -8.36
C VAL A 109 -5.38 4.56 -7.66
N MET A 110 -5.20 4.07 -6.45
CA MET A 110 -6.25 3.38 -5.71
C MET A 110 -7.35 4.34 -5.27
N THR A 111 -7.02 5.57 -4.90
CA THR A 111 -7.99 6.61 -4.55
C THR A 111 -8.86 6.95 -5.77
N THR A 112 -8.24 7.08 -6.94
CA THR A 112 -8.97 7.34 -8.19
C THR A 112 -9.89 6.17 -8.54
N TYR A 113 -9.40 4.95 -8.42
CA TYR A 113 -10.20 3.75 -8.66
C TYR A 113 -11.40 3.69 -7.73
N LYS A 114 -11.17 3.92 -6.44
CA LYS A 114 -12.24 3.97 -5.43
C LYS A 114 -13.30 5.00 -5.79
N TYR A 115 -12.87 6.20 -6.16
CA TYR A 115 -13.77 7.29 -6.56
C TYR A 115 -14.64 6.90 -7.75
N ARG A 116 -14.05 6.26 -8.75
CA ARG A 116 -14.79 5.80 -9.95
C ARG A 116 -15.83 4.73 -9.61
N LEU A 117 -15.47 3.78 -8.76
CA LEU A 117 -16.42 2.75 -8.30
C LEU A 117 -17.57 3.36 -7.50
N GLU A 118 -17.26 4.28 -6.62
CA GLU A 118 -18.26 4.99 -5.81
C GLU A 118 -19.24 5.74 -6.69
N LYS A 119 -18.74 6.47 -7.69
CA LYS A 119 -19.55 7.23 -8.62
C LYS A 119 -20.45 6.32 -9.47
N ASN A 120 -19.92 5.19 -9.92
CA ASN A 120 -20.68 4.24 -10.73
C ASN A 120 -21.80 3.55 -9.91
N SER A 121 -21.57 3.31 -8.62
CA SER A 121 -22.55 2.62 -7.77
C SER A 121 -23.71 3.52 -7.34
N THR A 122 -23.62 4.83 -7.51
CA THR A 122 -24.69 5.77 -7.17
C THR A 122 -25.58 6.10 -8.37
N GLN A 123 -25.30 5.52 -9.53
CA GLN A 123 -26.10 5.76 -10.74
C GLN A 123 -27.14 4.67 -10.98
#